data_ff5d5ceb94e758034a333809cd62728e
#
_entry.id   ff5d5ceb94e758034a333809cd62728e
#
_cell.length_a   1.000
_cell.length_b   1.000
_cell.length_c   1.000
_cell.angle_alpha   90.00
_cell.angle_beta   90.00
_cell.angle_gamma   90.00
#
_symmetry.space_group_name_H-M   'P 1'
#
loop_
_entity.id
_entity.type
_entity.pdbx_description
1 polymer ?
#
loop_
_entity_poly.entity_id
_entity_poly.type
_entity_poly.pdbx_seq_one_letter_code
_entity_poly.pdbx_strand_id
1 'polypeptide(L)'
;AASIWYYGLVLSSPFLISAISAAAAAILVLQERLRVEPQFIVIDGSNVMHWKNMTPSIKTVRQVVLQVTEQGFVPVVWFDANVGYKIGDRYLGPYPLSQMLGISVRQVFVAPKGTPADPLLLDDAKLLAASVITNDRFRDWADSHPQINETGFLVRGQMRDDVIRLESGSLVV
;
A
#
# COMPACT_ATOMS: atom_id res chain seq x y z
N ALA A 1 -4.76 -40.65 45.66
CA ALA A 1 -3.31 -40.40 45.45
C ALA A 1 -2.76 -41.07 44.18
N ALA A 2 -3.34 -42.18 43.68
CA ALA A 2 -2.87 -42.87 42.46
C ALA A 2 -3.20 -42.17 41.16
N SER A 3 -4.30 -41.40 41.10
CA SER A 3 -4.76 -40.71 39.88
C SER A 3 -3.86 -39.53 39.46
N ILE A 4 -3.26 -38.83 40.40
CA ILE A 4 -2.39 -37.66 40.10
C ILE A 4 -1.07 -38.11 39.44
N TRP A 5 -0.54 -39.26 39.83
CA TRP A 5 0.67 -39.83 39.21
C TRP A 5 0.43 -40.29 37.76
N TYR A 6 -0.74 -40.81 37.47
CA TYR A 6 -1.08 -41.26 36.11
C TYR A 6 -1.14 -40.14 35.11
N TYR A 7 -1.74 -39.00 35.46
CA TYR A 7 -1.77 -37.83 34.61
C TYR A 7 -0.41 -37.17 34.40
N GLY A 8 0.45 -37.15 35.43
CA GLY A 8 1.82 -36.65 35.34
C GLY A 8 2.69 -37.50 34.41
N LEU A 9 2.53 -38.81 34.42
CA LEU A 9 3.29 -39.74 33.58
C LEU A 9 2.90 -39.68 32.10
N VAL A 10 1.63 -39.42 31.79
CA VAL A 10 1.12 -39.30 30.44
C VAL A 10 1.58 -37.98 29.82
N LEU A 11 1.59 -36.88 30.57
CA LEU A 11 2.04 -35.56 30.07
C LEU A 11 3.57 -35.44 29.92
N SER A 12 4.34 -36.28 30.55
CA SER A 12 5.81 -36.30 30.47
C SER A 12 6.37 -37.32 29.47
N SER A 13 5.52 -38.03 28.72
CA SER A 13 6.00 -38.96 27.72
C SER A 13 6.67 -38.22 26.56
N PRO A 14 7.91 -38.59 26.18
CA PRO A 14 8.62 -37.93 25.07
C PRO A 14 7.85 -38.02 23.76
N PHE A 15 6.97 -38.99 23.60
CA PHE A 15 6.07 -39.16 22.47
C PHE A 15 5.05 -38.03 22.35
N LEU A 16 4.43 -37.60 23.44
CA LEU A 16 3.44 -36.53 23.45
C LEU A 16 4.10 -35.17 23.14
N ILE A 17 5.28 -34.93 23.72
CA ILE A 17 6.05 -33.71 23.42
C ILE A 17 6.43 -33.66 21.94
N SER A 18 6.91 -34.75 21.38
CA SER A 18 7.25 -34.88 19.96
C SER A 18 6.03 -34.66 19.06
N ALA A 19 4.89 -35.26 19.40
CA ALA A 19 3.66 -35.09 18.63
C ALA A 19 3.13 -33.63 18.64
N ILE A 20 3.15 -32.98 19.80
CA ILE A 20 2.76 -31.58 19.94
C ILE A 20 3.71 -30.67 19.16
N SER A 21 5.02 -30.92 19.26
CA SER A 21 6.02 -30.14 18.51
C SER A 21 5.84 -30.29 16.99
N ALA A 22 5.59 -31.53 16.52
CA ALA A 22 5.35 -31.79 15.10
C ALA A 22 4.06 -31.14 14.63
N ALA A 23 2.98 -31.18 15.42
CA ALA A 23 1.72 -30.49 15.10
C ALA A 23 1.89 -28.96 15.04
N ALA A 24 2.60 -28.38 16.00
CA ALA A 24 2.90 -26.95 16.02
C ALA A 24 3.74 -26.52 14.78
N ALA A 25 4.76 -27.30 14.43
CA ALA A 25 5.56 -27.06 13.24
C ALA A 25 4.73 -27.16 11.95
N ALA A 26 3.85 -28.14 11.85
CA ALA A 26 2.94 -28.29 10.70
C ALA A 26 1.97 -27.10 10.58
N ILE A 27 1.43 -26.62 11.70
CA ILE A 27 0.56 -25.42 11.72
C ILE A 27 1.33 -24.20 11.27
N LEU A 28 2.56 -23.98 11.74
CA LEU A 28 3.40 -22.84 11.32
C LEU A 28 3.70 -22.88 9.82
N VAL A 29 4.07 -24.06 9.29
CA VAL A 29 4.32 -24.25 7.85
C VAL A 29 3.04 -24.00 7.04
N LEU A 30 1.89 -24.46 7.53
CA LEU A 30 0.62 -24.23 6.86
C LEU A 30 0.23 -22.75 6.88
N GLN A 31 0.42 -22.06 8.01
CA GLN A 31 0.19 -20.62 8.12
C GLN A 31 1.07 -19.82 7.15
N GLU A 32 2.35 -20.19 7.02
CA GLU A 32 3.26 -19.55 6.07
C GLU A 32 2.85 -19.79 4.62
N ARG A 33 2.40 -21.02 4.28
CA ARG A 33 1.90 -21.35 2.94
C ARG A 33 0.56 -20.66 2.58
N LEU A 34 -0.26 -20.35 3.58
CA LEU A 34 -1.54 -19.67 3.41
C LEU A 34 -1.42 -18.14 3.55
N ARG A 35 -0.21 -17.64 3.82
CA ARG A 35 0.04 -16.21 3.93
C ARG A 35 -0.12 -15.56 2.56
N VAL A 36 -1.15 -14.74 2.42
CA VAL A 36 -1.34 -13.91 1.23
C VAL A 36 -0.37 -12.74 1.34
N GLU A 37 0.56 -12.65 0.40
CA GLU A 37 1.46 -11.49 0.34
C GLU A 37 0.66 -10.22 0.06
N PRO A 38 0.96 -9.12 0.77
CA PRO A 38 0.24 -7.86 0.56
C PRO A 38 0.52 -7.34 -0.85
N GLN A 39 -0.55 -7.07 -1.60
CA GLN A 39 -0.44 -6.42 -2.89
C GLN A 39 -0.43 -4.91 -2.69
N PHE A 40 0.69 -4.28 -3.01
CA PHE A 40 0.84 -2.83 -2.90
C PHE A 40 0.35 -2.12 -4.16
N ILE A 41 -0.08 -0.88 -3.97
CA ILE A 41 -0.33 0.06 -5.06
C ILE A 41 0.18 1.44 -4.67
N VAL A 42 0.92 2.06 -5.55
CA VAL A 42 1.45 3.41 -5.31
C VAL A 42 0.49 4.44 -5.90
N ILE A 43 0.22 5.50 -5.17
CA ILE A 43 -0.68 6.57 -5.57
C ILE A 43 0.12 7.86 -5.65
N ASP A 44 0.15 8.47 -6.83
CA ASP A 44 0.63 9.83 -7.01
C ASP A 44 -0.40 10.82 -6.46
N GLY A 45 -0.29 11.10 -5.16
CA GLY A 45 -1.23 11.96 -4.45
C GLY A 45 -1.26 13.38 -5.00
N SER A 46 -0.12 13.88 -5.49
CA SER A 46 -0.01 15.21 -6.09
C SER A 46 -0.75 15.34 -7.41
N ASN A 47 -0.83 14.28 -8.21
CA ASN A 47 -1.61 14.22 -9.43
C ASN A 47 -3.10 13.97 -9.14
N VAL A 48 -3.40 12.93 -8.35
CA VAL A 48 -4.76 12.50 -8.02
C VAL A 48 -5.58 13.61 -7.36
N MET A 49 -4.97 14.45 -6.52
CA MET A 49 -5.69 15.54 -5.85
C MET A 49 -6.34 16.54 -6.83
N HIS A 50 -5.87 16.60 -8.08
CA HIS A 50 -6.38 17.49 -9.13
C HIS A 50 -7.45 16.87 -10.03
N TRP A 51 -7.84 15.61 -9.83
CA TRP A 51 -8.79 14.91 -10.71
C TRP A 51 -10.22 15.47 -10.69
N LYS A 52 -10.58 16.22 -9.65
CA LYS A 52 -11.86 16.91 -9.58
C LYS A 52 -11.70 18.37 -9.98
N ASN A 53 -12.10 18.72 -11.21
CA ASN A 53 -12.14 20.09 -11.72
C ASN A 53 -10.82 20.87 -11.57
N MET A 54 -9.68 20.17 -11.61
CA MET A 54 -8.33 20.75 -11.45
C MET A 54 -8.12 21.49 -10.10
N THR A 55 -9.05 21.37 -9.16
CA THR A 55 -8.94 21.98 -7.82
C THR A 55 -8.30 20.98 -6.86
N PRO A 56 -7.20 21.34 -6.17
CA PRO A 56 -6.54 20.44 -5.24
C PRO A 56 -7.48 19.98 -4.11
N SER A 57 -7.64 18.67 -3.96
CA SER A 57 -8.53 18.10 -2.93
C SER A 57 -7.97 16.81 -2.35
N ILE A 58 -7.63 16.82 -1.07
CA ILE A 58 -7.22 15.62 -0.34
C ILE A 58 -8.35 14.59 -0.26
N LYS A 59 -9.62 15.03 -0.34
CA LYS A 59 -10.78 14.15 -0.34
C LYS A 59 -10.77 13.23 -1.56
N THR A 60 -10.33 13.73 -2.73
CA THR A 60 -10.17 12.92 -3.95
C THR A 60 -9.14 11.81 -3.75
N VAL A 61 -7.98 12.13 -3.17
CA VAL A 61 -6.95 11.14 -2.86
C VAL A 61 -7.49 10.09 -1.88
N ARG A 62 -8.20 10.54 -0.83
CA ARG A 62 -8.81 9.62 0.14
C ARG A 62 -9.82 8.65 -0.51
N GLN A 63 -10.61 9.11 -1.48
CA GLN A 63 -11.56 8.23 -2.19
C GLN A 63 -10.83 7.17 -3.01
N VAL A 64 -9.71 7.50 -3.67
CA VAL A 64 -8.86 6.52 -4.37
C VAL A 64 -8.28 5.53 -3.37
N VAL A 65 -7.74 6.00 -2.23
CA VAL A 65 -7.21 5.15 -1.15
C VAL A 65 -8.27 4.15 -0.67
N LEU A 66 -9.49 4.61 -0.39
CA LEU A 66 -10.59 3.73 0.05
C LEU A 66 -10.92 2.68 -1.00
N GLN A 67 -11.08 3.09 -2.26
CA GLN A 67 -11.43 2.18 -3.35
C GLN A 67 -10.39 1.06 -3.54
N VAL A 68 -9.08 1.38 -3.55
CA VAL A 68 -8.05 0.35 -3.72
C VAL A 68 -7.92 -0.53 -2.48
N THR A 69 -8.16 0.01 -1.28
CA THR A 69 -8.18 -0.78 -0.04
C THR A 69 -9.34 -1.79 -0.04
N GLU A 70 -10.53 -1.38 -0.50
CA GLU A 70 -11.69 -2.28 -0.68
C GLU A 70 -11.42 -3.39 -1.71
N GLN A 71 -10.53 -3.15 -2.67
CA GLN A 71 -10.07 -4.14 -3.65
C GLN A 71 -8.94 -5.03 -3.12
N GLY A 72 -8.52 -4.88 -1.86
CA GLY A 72 -7.51 -5.71 -1.21
C GLY A 72 -6.07 -5.21 -1.34
N PHE A 73 -5.85 -4.05 -1.96
CA PHE A 73 -4.51 -3.46 -2.07
C PHE A 73 -4.09 -2.70 -0.81
N VAL A 74 -2.79 -2.64 -0.59
CA VAL A 74 -2.16 -1.78 0.42
C VAL A 74 -1.66 -0.50 -0.26
N PRO A 75 -2.34 0.65 -0.08
CA PRO A 75 -1.95 1.89 -0.73
C PRO A 75 -0.68 2.49 -0.11
N VAL A 76 0.19 3.01 -0.97
CA VAL A 76 1.35 3.86 -0.62
C VAL A 76 1.18 5.18 -1.35
N VAL A 77 1.12 6.30 -0.62
CA VAL A 77 0.78 7.61 -1.20
C VAL A 77 1.98 8.54 -1.14
N TRP A 78 2.37 9.07 -2.29
CA TRP A 78 3.43 10.06 -2.42
C TRP A 78 2.88 11.45 -2.73
N PHE A 79 3.50 12.46 -2.13
CA PHE A 79 3.19 13.86 -2.37
C PHE A 79 4.45 14.68 -2.59
N ASP A 80 4.32 15.76 -3.36
CA ASP A 80 5.31 16.83 -3.40
C ASP A 80 5.42 17.57 -2.06
N ALA A 81 6.57 18.19 -1.82
CA ALA A 81 6.83 19.00 -0.63
C ALA A 81 5.81 20.13 -0.39
N ASN A 82 5.16 20.60 -1.46
CA ASN A 82 4.23 21.74 -1.41
C ASN A 82 2.76 21.33 -1.22
N VAL A 83 2.45 20.05 -1.03
CA VAL A 83 1.07 19.54 -0.90
C VAL A 83 0.27 20.34 0.15
N GLY A 84 0.86 20.61 1.31
CA GLY A 84 0.19 21.35 2.38
C GLY A 84 -0.25 22.76 1.99
N TYR A 85 0.54 23.43 1.15
CA TYR A 85 0.23 24.77 0.63
C TYR A 85 -0.83 24.73 -0.49
N LYS A 86 -0.98 23.60 -1.18
CA LYS A 86 -2.04 23.41 -2.18
C LYS A 86 -3.41 23.17 -1.58
N ILE A 87 -3.49 22.55 -0.38
CA ILE A 87 -4.76 22.20 0.29
C ILE A 87 -5.04 23.04 1.55
N GLY A 88 -4.10 23.90 1.94
CA GLY A 88 -4.16 24.78 3.10
C GLY A 88 -3.01 25.78 3.07
N ASP A 89 -2.74 26.46 4.18
CA ASP A 89 -1.80 27.57 4.24
C ASP A 89 -0.47 27.21 4.91
N ARG A 90 -0.14 25.93 5.03
CA ARG A 90 1.03 25.49 5.81
C ARG A 90 1.66 24.22 5.24
N TYR A 91 2.90 23.96 5.62
CA TYR A 91 3.53 22.67 5.39
C TYR A 91 2.77 21.53 6.10
N LEU A 92 2.55 20.44 5.41
CA LEU A 92 2.03 19.20 5.96
C LEU A 92 2.99 18.06 5.69
N GLY A 93 3.48 17.42 6.76
CA GLY A 93 4.29 16.21 6.67
C GLY A 93 3.42 14.94 6.59
N PRO A 94 4.06 13.75 6.59
CA PRO A 94 3.35 12.47 6.45
C PRO A 94 2.27 12.23 7.50
N TYR A 95 2.49 12.60 8.77
CA TYR A 95 1.55 12.31 9.85
C TYR A 95 0.18 13.01 9.65
N PRO A 96 0.06 14.35 9.52
CA PRO A 96 -1.23 14.96 9.27
C PRO A 96 -1.90 14.49 7.98
N LEU A 97 -1.15 14.20 6.92
CA LEU A 97 -1.70 13.66 5.68
C LEU A 97 -2.27 12.25 5.88
N SER A 98 -1.59 11.39 6.63
CA SER A 98 -2.08 10.03 6.94
C SER A 98 -3.40 10.06 7.72
N GLN A 99 -3.56 11.01 8.66
CA GLN A 99 -4.81 11.21 9.37
C GLN A 99 -5.95 11.64 8.43
N MET A 100 -5.67 12.54 7.49
CA MET A 100 -6.64 12.98 6.48
C MET A 100 -7.05 11.86 5.53
N LEU A 101 -6.11 10.97 5.19
CA LEU A 101 -6.33 9.83 4.30
C LEU A 101 -6.95 8.62 5.02
N GLY A 102 -6.79 8.50 6.33
CA GLY A 102 -7.27 7.38 7.14
C GLY A 102 -6.43 6.10 7.00
N ILE A 103 -5.12 6.25 6.75
CA ILE A 103 -4.16 5.15 6.60
C ILE A 103 -2.96 5.33 7.54
N SER A 104 -2.11 4.30 7.63
CA SER A 104 -0.89 4.36 8.45
C SER A 104 0.06 5.45 7.96
N VAL A 105 0.75 6.12 8.89
CA VAL A 105 1.80 7.08 8.55
C VAL A 105 2.94 6.45 7.73
N ARG A 106 3.16 5.14 7.87
CA ARG A 106 4.16 4.38 7.09
C ARG A 106 3.81 4.23 5.61
N GLN A 107 2.57 4.54 5.23
CA GLN A 107 2.06 4.45 3.86
C GLN A 107 2.01 5.84 3.18
N VAL A 108 2.47 6.91 3.85
CA VAL A 108 2.40 8.28 3.32
C VAL A 108 3.78 8.90 3.31
N PHE A 109 4.18 9.39 2.15
CA PHE A 109 5.46 10.00 1.92
C PHE A 109 5.29 11.41 1.33
N VAL A 110 6.20 12.29 1.71
CA VAL A 110 6.29 13.65 1.17
C VAL A 110 7.72 13.87 0.74
N ALA A 111 7.91 14.23 -0.52
CA ALA A 111 9.24 14.48 -1.07
C ALA A 111 9.94 15.63 -0.31
N PRO A 112 11.24 15.54 -0.06
CA PRO A 112 12.00 16.64 0.51
C PRO A 112 11.90 17.92 -0.35
N LYS A 113 11.95 19.08 0.31
CA LYS A 113 11.93 20.36 -0.41
C LYS A 113 13.06 20.43 -1.44
N GLY A 114 12.72 20.75 -2.67
CA GLY A 114 13.68 20.84 -3.78
C GLY A 114 13.98 19.51 -4.49
N THR A 115 13.36 18.41 -4.04
CA THR A 115 13.47 17.10 -4.68
C THR A 115 12.16 16.78 -5.38
N PRO A 116 12.15 16.40 -6.67
CA PRO A 116 10.97 15.90 -7.35
C PRO A 116 10.42 14.64 -6.66
N ALA A 117 9.11 14.50 -6.55
CA ALA A 117 8.48 13.30 -5.99
C ALA A 117 8.51 12.12 -6.97
N ASP A 118 8.47 12.39 -8.27
CA ASP A 118 8.34 11.38 -9.32
C ASP A 118 9.37 10.25 -9.25
N PRO A 119 10.70 10.51 -9.23
CA PRO A 119 11.68 9.43 -9.17
C PRO A 119 11.57 8.60 -7.88
N LEU A 120 11.26 9.25 -6.74
CA LEU A 120 11.10 8.56 -5.45
C LEU A 120 9.89 7.62 -5.47
N LEU A 121 8.78 8.10 -6.02
CA LEU A 121 7.56 7.33 -6.21
C LEU A 121 7.78 6.14 -7.17
N LEU A 122 8.51 6.34 -8.27
CA LEU A 122 8.80 5.30 -9.25
C LEU A 122 9.78 4.25 -8.69
N ASP A 123 10.75 4.65 -7.87
CA ASP A 123 11.65 3.74 -7.15
C ASP A 123 10.88 2.87 -6.15
N ASP A 124 9.99 3.47 -5.35
CA ASP A 124 9.13 2.73 -4.41
C ASP A 124 8.20 1.75 -5.15
N ALA A 125 7.58 2.18 -6.25
CA ALA A 125 6.72 1.31 -7.05
C ALA A 125 7.49 0.09 -7.58
N LYS A 126 8.73 0.30 -8.05
CA LYS A 126 9.61 -0.79 -8.48
C LYS A 126 9.98 -1.72 -7.33
N LEU A 127 10.35 -1.18 -6.16
CA LEU A 127 10.71 -1.95 -4.97
C LEU A 127 9.56 -2.82 -4.48
N LEU A 128 8.34 -2.29 -4.52
CA LEU A 128 7.11 -2.95 -4.07
C LEU A 128 6.48 -3.85 -5.14
N ALA A 129 7.05 -3.92 -6.35
CA ALA A 129 6.45 -4.55 -7.52
C ALA A 129 5.00 -4.10 -7.75
N ALA A 130 4.75 -2.80 -7.57
CA ALA A 130 3.42 -2.18 -7.55
C ALA A 130 3.16 -1.34 -8.79
N SER A 131 1.90 -1.29 -9.23
CA SER A 131 1.43 -0.30 -10.21
C SER A 131 1.28 1.08 -9.58
N VAL A 132 1.29 2.12 -10.42
CA VAL A 132 1.17 3.53 -10.00
C VAL A 132 -0.14 4.12 -10.51
N ILE A 133 -0.96 4.65 -9.60
CA ILE A 133 -2.18 5.39 -9.94
C ILE A 133 -1.81 6.85 -10.19
N THR A 134 -1.88 7.28 -11.46
CA THR A 134 -1.55 8.64 -11.91
C THR A 134 -2.04 8.87 -13.33
N ASN A 135 -2.21 10.13 -13.72
CA ASN A 135 -2.40 10.53 -15.12
C ASN A 135 -1.10 11.09 -15.74
N ASP A 136 -0.03 11.19 -14.96
CA ASP A 136 1.28 11.53 -15.50
C ASP A 136 1.84 10.38 -16.35
N ARG A 137 2.65 10.73 -17.34
CA ARG A 137 3.36 9.79 -18.21
C ARG A 137 4.81 9.60 -17.83
N PHE A 138 5.33 10.41 -16.92
CA PHE A 138 6.73 10.39 -16.43
C PHE A 138 7.77 10.36 -17.55
N ARG A 139 7.53 11.07 -18.67
CA ARG A 139 8.39 11.01 -19.87
C ARG A 139 9.83 11.38 -19.60
N ASP A 140 10.05 12.33 -18.68
CA ASP A 140 11.38 12.82 -18.32
C ASP A 140 12.17 11.77 -17.51
N TRP A 141 11.49 10.73 -17.03
CA TRP A 141 12.06 9.64 -16.23
C TRP A 141 12.14 8.30 -16.99
N ALA A 142 11.73 8.25 -18.28
CA ALA A 142 11.62 7.02 -19.06
C ALA A 142 12.95 6.25 -19.18
N ASP A 143 14.06 6.95 -19.30
CA ASP A 143 15.38 6.33 -19.46
C ASP A 143 15.85 5.68 -18.15
N SER A 144 15.53 6.27 -17.00
CA SER A 144 15.91 5.76 -15.67
C SER A 144 14.90 4.77 -15.09
N HIS A 145 13.64 4.85 -15.53
CA HIS A 145 12.53 4.01 -15.05
C HIS A 145 11.78 3.37 -16.23
N PRO A 146 12.38 2.42 -16.96
CA PRO A 146 11.78 1.83 -18.16
C PRO A 146 10.44 1.11 -17.90
N GLN A 147 10.17 0.70 -16.66
CA GLN A 147 8.92 0.07 -16.24
C GLN A 147 7.67 0.94 -16.49
N ILE A 148 7.80 2.26 -16.64
CA ILE A 148 6.65 3.15 -16.97
C ILE A 148 6.03 2.82 -18.33
N ASN A 149 6.76 2.11 -19.21
CA ASN A 149 6.29 1.67 -20.52
C ASN A 149 5.63 0.28 -20.47
N GLU A 150 5.66 -0.40 -19.33
CA GLU A 150 5.04 -1.72 -19.17
C GLU A 150 3.52 -1.56 -19.07
N THR A 151 2.81 -2.50 -19.73
CA THR A 151 1.34 -2.53 -19.67
C THR A 151 0.89 -2.79 -18.23
N GLY A 152 0.02 -1.92 -17.71
CA GLY A 152 -0.52 -2.07 -16.36
C GLY A 152 0.32 -1.44 -15.26
N PHE A 153 1.54 -0.97 -15.54
CA PHE A 153 2.33 -0.26 -14.54
C PHE A 153 1.70 1.10 -14.16
N LEU A 154 1.26 1.90 -15.14
CA LEU A 154 0.55 3.15 -14.90
C LEU A 154 -0.97 2.93 -15.03
N VAL A 155 -1.67 3.12 -13.93
CA VAL A 155 -3.14 3.03 -13.84
C VAL A 155 -3.72 4.44 -13.90
N ARG A 156 -4.45 4.73 -14.97
CA ARG A 156 -5.10 6.02 -15.15
C ARG A 156 -6.45 6.08 -14.46
N GLY A 157 -6.88 7.29 -14.15
CA GLY A 157 -8.19 7.46 -13.56
C GLY A 157 -8.72 8.88 -13.67
N GLN A 158 -9.96 9.04 -13.29
CA GLN A 158 -10.65 10.33 -13.26
C GLN A 158 -11.72 10.33 -12.17
N MET A 159 -12.09 11.52 -11.74
CA MET A 159 -13.24 11.71 -10.88
C MET A 159 -14.34 12.41 -11.68
N ARG A 160 -15.51 11.78 -11.78
CA ARG A 160 -16.72 12.35 -12.38
C ARG A 160 -17.90 12.11 -11.45
N ASP A 161 -18.71 13.14 -11.22
CA ASP A 161 -19.91 13.06 -10.39
C ASP A 161 -19.62 12.47 -8.99
N ASP A 162 -18.48 12.86 -8.40
CA ASP A 162 -17.96 12.36 -7.12
C ASP A 162 -17.65 10.85 -7.09
N VAL A 163 -17.55 10.21 -8.27
CA VAL A 163 -17.19 8.80 -8.42
C VAL A 163 -15.80 8.68 -9.05
N ILE A 164 -14.93 7.91 -8.42
CA ILE A 164 -13.61 7.56 -8.97
C ILE A 164 -13.78 6.42 -9.98
N ARG A 165 -13.19 6.60 -11.16
CA ARG A 165 -13.10 5.57 -12.21
C ARG A 165 -11.64 5.35 -12.53
N LEU A 166 -11.13 4.18 -12.21
CA LEU A 166 -9.81 3.71 -12.63
C LEU A 166 -9.95 2.88 -13.91
N GLU A 167 -8.96 2.94 -14.80
CA GLU A 167 -8.96 2.15 -16.03
C GLU A 167 -8.85 0.66 -15.71
N SER A 168 -9.89 -0.12 -16.08
CA SER A 168 -10.14 -1.50 -15.69
C SER A 168 -9.29 -2.55 -16.40
N GLY A 169 -8.09 -2.25 -16.84
CA GLY A 169 -7.20 -3.23 -17.49
C GLY A 169 -5.88 -3.45 -16.75
N SER A 170 -5.65 -2.69 -15.70
CA SER A 170 -4.33 -2.56 -15.09
C SER A 170 -4.25 -3.05 -13.64
N LEU A 171 -5.38 -3.24 -12.97
CA LEU A 171 -5.41 -3.83 -11.63
C LEU A 171 -5.72 -5.32 -11.77
N VAL A 172 -4.67 -6.14 -11.94
CA VAL A 172 -4.77 -7.60 -11.86
C VAL A 172 -4.65 -7.97 -10.39
N VAL A 173 -5.73 -8.51 -9.82
CA VAL A 173 -5.75 -9.12 -8.48
C VAL A 173 -5.25 -10.56 -8.58
#